data_12032a5a93dfdb297c12615fb8cb89c5
#
_entry.id   12032a5a93dfdb297c12615fb8cb89c5
#
_cell.length_a   1.000
_cell.length_b   1.000
_cell.length_c   1.000
_cell.angle_alpha   90.00
_cell.angle_beta   90.00
_cell.angle_gamma   90.00
#
_symmetry.space_group_name_H-M   'P 1'
#
loop_
_entity.id
_entity.type
_entity.pdbx_description
1 polymer ?
#
loop_
_entity_poly.entity_id
_entity_poly.type
_entity_poly.pdbx_seq_one_letter_code
_entity_poly.pdbx_strand_id
1 'polypeptide(L)'
;MTSRSLVLFLLCVLFSVAFVGCSSGPRTGQKSTTGGGYYKDDGPGLAIPKNLHAIPNAKPRIENHAPANMRPYTVLGRSYTPLSAEQPFRQTGTASWYGKKFHGRKTANGEIYDMYAMTAAHPTLPLPSYAKVTRPRTGQSVIVRINDRGPFHSNRIIDLSYVAAAKLGLIAPGSGSVIVEAITHDDIRAGRYVDDTTPEQTPEDLGQFLAELSPSKTESNLGLEIRPPADPATQLRPIAGNGLPLVFLQFGAYRNAQSATELAAQINKDVGALDYRDAHIEPAGDLFRVQMGPYASRAEALTVAQVIESETGHKPTLAVR
;
A
#
# COMPACT_ATOMS: atom_id res chain seq x y z
N MET A 1 -71.94 -41.19 -14.50
CA MET A 1 -70.53 -40.64 -14.46
C MET A 1 -69.61 -41.82 -14.67
N THR A 2 -68.92 -41.83 -15.79
CA THR A 2 -68.10 -42.96 -16.18
C THR A 2 -66.79 -42.97 -15.39
N SER A 3 -66.33 -44.16 -15.04
CA SER A 3 -65.10 -44.42 -14.25
C SER A 3 -63.86 -43.58 -14.70
N ARG A 4 -63.80 -43.19 -15.97
CA ARG A 4 -62.75 -42.31 -16.52
C ARG A 4 -62.81 -40.88 -16.01
N SER A 5 -63.98 -40.32 -15.77
CA SER A 5 -64.14 -38.96 -15.24
C SER A 5 -63.72 -38.86 -13.76
N LEU A 6 -63.92 -39.92 -12.98
CA LEU A 6 -63.49 -39.98 -11.58
C LEU A 6 -61.97 -40.05 -11.45
N VAL A 7 -61.29 -40.82 -12.32
CA VAL A 7 -59.84 -40.93 -12.35
C VAL A 7 -59.19 -39.62 -12.77
N LEU A 8 -59.74 -38.92 -13.77
CA LEU A 8 -59.26 -37.59 -14.16
C LEU A 8 -59.38 -36.56 -13.08
N PHE A 9 -60.52 -36.58 -12.32
CA PHE A 9 -60.74 -35.67 -11.21
C PHE A 9 -59.78 -35.95 -10.03
N LEU A 10 -59.49 -37.21 -9.75
CA LEU A 10 -58.50 -37.61 -8.75
C LEU A 10 -57.06 -37.23 -9.14
N LEU A 11 -56.71 -37.34 -10.41
CA LEU A 11 -55.37 -36.91 -10.92
C LEU A 11 -55.19 -35.38 -10.86
N CYS A 12 -56.25 -34.59 -11.15
CA CYS A 12 -56.21 -33.14 -11.01
C CYS A 12 -56.06 -32.66 -9.57
N VAL A 13 -56.75 -33.36 -8.61
CA VAL A 13 -56.64 -33.04 -7.17
C VAL A 13 -55.24 -33.41 -6.63
N LEU A 14 -54.63 -34.53 -7.08
CA LEU A 14 -53.28 -34.91 -6.70
C LEU A 14 -52.20 -33.93 -7.22
N PHE A 15 -52.41 -33.32 -8.43
CA PHE A 15 -51.49 -32.35 -8.97
C PHE A 15 -51.59 -30.95 -8.30
N SER A 16 -52.72 -30.66 -7.63
CA SER A 16 -52.91 -29.37 -6.95
C SER A 16 -52.25 -29.29 -5.57
N VAL A 17 -51.84 -30.40 -4.94
CA VAL A 17 -51.25 -30.47 -3.62
C VAL A 17 -49.69 -30.34 -3.67
N ALA A 18 -49.07 -30.45 -4.89
CA ALA A 18 -47.63 -30.39 -5.04
C ALA A 18 -47.02 -28.96 -5.09
N PHE A 19 -47.87 -27.90 -4.99
CA PHE A 19 -47.39 -26.49 -4.98
C PHE A 19 -47.62 -25.78 -3.63
N VAL A 20 -47.45 -26.46 -2.51
CA VAL A 20 -47.20 -25.79 -1.25
C VAL A 20 -45.74 -25.39 -1.24
N GLY A 21 -45.50 -24.24 -1.85
CA GLY A 21 -44.21 -23.62 -1.93
C GLY A 21 -43.67 -23.31 -0.54
N CYS A 22 -42.42 -23.67 -0.32
CA CYS A 22 -41.64 -23.16 0.78
C CYS A 22 -41.59 -21.62 0.69
N SER A 23 -42.34 -20.96 1.56
CA SER A 23 -42.21 -19.55 1.89
C SER A 23 -40.79 -19.38 2.50
N SER A 24 -39.81 -19.07 1.69
CA SER A 24 -38.55 -18.52 2.16
C SER A 24 -38.83 -17.13 2.73
N GLY A 25 -38.84 -17.02 4.06
CA GLY A 25 -38.86 -15.74 4.76
C GLY A 25 -37.72 -14.85 4.27
N PRO A 26 -37.80 -13.52 4.41
CA PRO A 26 -36.76 -12.62 3.99
C PRO A 26 -35.50 -12.93 4.78
N ARG A 27 -34.54 -13.61 4.13
CA ARG A 27 -33.15 -13.58 4.58
C ARG A 27 -32.75 -12.13 4.54
N THR A 28 -32.62 -11.52 5.72
CA THR A 28 -31.85 -10.29 5.85
C THR A 28 -30.50 -10.55 5.22
N GLY A 29 -30.37 -10.10 3.98
CA GLY A 29 -29.13 -10.16 3.24
C GLY A 29 -28.11 -9.33 3.99
N GLN A 30 -27.26 -10.02 4.72
CA GLN A 30 -25.99 -9.46 5.13
C GLN A 30 -25.26 -9.13 3.82
N LYS A 31 -25.31 -7.86 3.42
CA LYS A 31 -24.48 -7.32 2.36
C LYS A 31 -23.05 -7.63 2.76
N SER A 32 -22.49 -8.71 2.21
CA SER A 32 -21.05 -8.86 2.16
C SER A 32 -20.56 -7.68 1.32
N THR A 33 -20.00 -6.69 1.97
CA THR A 33 -19.20 -5.66 1.31
C THR A 33 -18.10 -6.41 0.60
N THR A 34 -18.23 -6.52 -0.70
CA THR A 34 -17.21 -7.08 -1.59
C THR A 34 -16.05 -6.10 -1.58
N GLY A 35 -15.18 -6.20 -0.56
CA GLY A 35 -13.88 -5.54 -0.54
C GLY A 35 -13.06 -6.18 -1.65
N GLY A 36 -12.68 -5.36 -2.64
CA GLY A 36 -11.93 -5.81 -3.78
C GLY A 36 -10.50 -6.21 -3.43
N GLY A 37 -9.91 -7.09 -4.22
CA GLY A 37 -8.46 -7.20 -4.38
C GLY A 37 -7.80 -8.50 -3.94
N TYR A 38 -8.45 -9.41 -3.25
CA TYR A 38 -7.91 -10.74 -2.93
C TYR A 38 -8.77 -11.86 -3.52
N TYR A 39 -8.23 -13.07 -3.59
CA TYR A 39 -9.00 -14.23 -4.10
C TYR A 39 -10.30 -14.39 -3.30
N LYS A 40 -11.40 -14.73 -3.97
CA LYS A 40 -12.74 -14.87 -3.34
C LYS A 40 -12.78 -15.83 -2.15
N ASP A 41 -11.80 -16.75 -2.08
CA ASP A 41 -11.64 -17.79 -1.05
C ASP A 41 -10.47 -17.52 -0.08
N ASP A 42 -9.83 -16.35 -0.15
CA ASP A 42 -8.80 -15.92 0.77
C ASP A 42 -9.38 -14.94 1.82
N GLY A 43 -8.61 -14.59 2.82
CA GLY A 43 -9.05 -13.63 3.84
C GLY A 43 -8.24 -13.72 5.13
N PRO A 44 -8.73 -13.04 6.18
CA PRO A 44 -8.11 -13.10 7.49
C PRO A 44 -8.18 -14.50 8.09
N GLY A 45 -7.19 -14.84 8.91
CA GLY A 45 -7.18 -16.09 9.66
C GLY A 45 -8.28 -16.18 10.72
N LEU A 46 -8.54 -17.37 11.25
CA LEU A 46 -9.53 -17.58 12.30
C LEU A 46 -9.08 -17.05 13.67
N ALA A 47 -7.76 -17.00 13.93
CA ALA A 47 -7.15 -16.53 15.16
C ALA A 47 -6.26 -15.31 14.87
N ILE A 48 -6.85 -14.15 14.68
CA ILE A 48 -6.12 -12.90 14.44
C ILE A 48 -5.50 -12.44 15.77
N PRO A 49 -4.17 -12.18 15.84
CA PRO A 49 -3.55 -11.59 17.03
C PRO A 49 -4.24 -10.26 17.41
N LYS A 50 -4.52 -10.08 18.68
CA LYS A 50 -5.25 -8.87 19.17
C LYS A 50 -4.50 -7.57 18.89
N ASN A 51 -3.18 -7.61 18.80
CA ASN A 51 -2.36 -6.43 18.56
C ASN A 51 -1.41 -6.64 17.37
N LEU A 52 -1.94 -6.53 16.14
CA LEU A 52 -1.14 -6.63 14.91
C LEU A 52 -0.10 -5.52 14.80
N HIS A 53 -0.39 -4.34 15.35
CA HIS A 53 0.53 -3.20 15.30
C HIS A 53 1.76 -3.37 16.20
N ALA A 54 1.68 -4.20 17.24
CA ALA A 54 2.82 -4.52 18.09
C ALA A 54 3.82 -5.50 17.46
N ILE A 55 3.47 -6.18 16.37
CA ILE A 55 4.39 -7.05 15.65
C ILE A 55 5.50 -6.18 15.05
N PRO A 56 6.80 -6.40 15.43
CA PRO A 56 7.89 -5.55 14.96
C PRO A 56 8.08 -5.70 13.45
N ASN A 57 8.63 -4.67 12.81
CA ASN A 57 9.07 -4.75 11.42
C ASN A 57 10.13 -5.84 11.23
N ALA A 58 10.30 -6.31 10.00
CA ALA A 58 11.42 -7.17 9.66
C ALA A 58 12.74 -6.43 9.93
N LYS A 59 13.71 -7.12 10.56
CA LYS A 59 15.05 -6.57 10.81
C LYS A 59 15.96 -6.91 9.63
N PRO A 60 16.37 -5.93 8.81
CA PRO A 60 17.25 -6.17 7.67
C PRO A 60 18.59 -6.75 8.12
N ARG A 61 19.01 -7.79 7.44
CA ARG A 61 20.30 -8.45 7.61
C ARG A 61 20.82 -8.96 6.26
N ILE A 62 22.12 -9.16 6.14
CA ILE A 62 22.69 -9.76 4.95
C ILE A 62 22.37 -11.25 4.96
N GLU A 63 21.68 -11.72 3.94
CA GLU A 63 21.30 -13.13 3.77
C GLU A 63 21.78 -13.65 2.41
N ASN A 64 22.14 -14.94 2.37
CA ASN A 64 22.49 -15.61 1.13
C ASN A 64 21.23 -15.81 0.29
N HIS A 65 21.26 -15.41 -0.97
CA HIS A 65 20.16 -15.63 -1.89
C HIS A 65 20.07 -17.09 -2.31
N ALA A 66 18.86 -17.59 -2.46
CA ALA A 66 18.60 -18.93 -3.01
C ALA A 66 18.94 -18.92 -4.52
N PRO A 67 19.97 -19.66 -5.00
CA PRO A 67 20.45 -19.54 -6.37
C PRO A 67 19.38 -19.82 -7.44
N ALA A 68 18.45 -20.72 -7.15
CA ALA A 68 17.33 -21.03 -8.03
C ALA A 68 16.41 -19.82 -8.25
N ASN A 69 16.25 -18.96 -7.23
CA ASN A 69 15.40 -17.79 -7.27
C ASN A 69 16.06 -16.56 -7.89
N MET A 70 17.34 -16.65 -8.24
CA MET A 70 18.08 -15.58 -8.92
C MET A 70 18.16 -15.78 -10.45
N ARG A 71 17.56 -16.85 -10.97
CA ARG A 71 17.49 -17.11 -12.41
C ARG A 71 16.24 -16.47 -13.02
N PRO A 72 16.30 -16.02 -14.29
CA PRO A 72 15.10 -15.63 -15.02
C PRO A 72 14.07 -16.74 -15.03
N TYR A 73 12.80 -16.35 -14.93
CA TYR A 73 11.70 -17.30 -14.91
C TYR A 73 10.48 -16.74 -15.65
N THR A 74 9.56 -17.62 -16.08
CA THR A 74 8.37 -17.24 -16.84
C THR A 74 7.11 -17.75 -16.13
N VAL A 75 6.15 -16.84 -15.91
CA VAL A 75 4.84 -17.15 -15.33
C VAL A 75 3.77 -16.47 -16.18
N LEU A 76 2.71 -17.20 -16.54
CA LEU A 76 1.59 -16.69 -17.35
C LEU A 76 2.06 -16.00 -18.64
N GLY A 77 3.10 -16.54 -19.30
CA GLY A 77 3.65 -15.99 -20.55
C GLY A 77 4.51 -14.72 -20.40
N ARG A 78 4.70 -14.19 -19.17
CA ARG A 78 5.58 -13.06 -18.89
C ARG A 78 6.89 -13.54 -18.28
N SER A 79 8.00 -13.02 -18.80
CA SER A 79 9.34 -13.30 -18.26
C SER A 79 9.73 -12.25 -17.22
N TYR A 80 10.37 -12.70 -16.16
CA TYR A 80 10.84 -11.89 -15.04
C TYR A 80 12.33 -12.19 -14.83
N THR A 81 13.14 -11.14 -14.68
CA THR A 81 14.57 -11.24 -14.36
C THR A 81 14.77 -10.70 -12.95
N PRO A 82 15.20 -11.53 -11.99
CA PRO A 82 15.52 -11.06 -10.64
C PRO A 82 16.65 -10.04 -10.64
N LEU A 83 16.54 -9.04 -9.78
CA LEU A 83 17.57 -8.02 -9.57
C LEU A 83 18.71 -8.56 -8.70
N SER A 84 19.88 -7.91 -8.75
CA SER A 84 20.96 -8.18 -7.80
C SER A 84 20.68 -7.53 -6.43
N ALA A 85 21.34 -8.03 -5.38
CA ALA A 85 21.16 -7.52 -4.01
C ALA A 85 21.70 -6.09 -3.81
N GLU A 86 22.61 -5.66 -4.67
CA GLU A 86 23.24 -4.34 -4.60
C GLU A 86 22.55 -3.32 -5.52
N GLN A 87 21.55 -3.76 -6.29
CA GLN A 87 20.86 -2.87 -7.23
C GLN A 87 19.81 -2.03 -6.49
N PRO A 88 19.95 -0.70 -6.46
CA PRO A 88 18.91 0.16 -5.95
C PRO A 88 17.60 -0.04 -6.71
N PHE A 89 16.48 -0.09 -5.99
CA PHE A 89 15.17 -0.26 -6.58
C PHE A 89 14.16 0.62 -5.85
N ARG A 90 13.38 1.35 -6.61
CA ARG A 90 12.24 2.12 -6.11
C ARG A 90 11.13 2.08 -7.15
N GLN A 91 9.95 1.65 -6.74
CA GLN A 91 8.79 1.57 -7.62
C GLN A 91 7.52 2.02 -6.87
N THR A 92 6.71 2.82 -7.55
CA THR A 92 5.36 3.17 -7.10
C THR A 92 4.35 2.31 -7.86
N GLY A 93 3.35 1.79 -7.16
CA GLY A 93 2.32 0.97 -7.77
C GLY A 93 1.33 0.45 -6.75
N THR A 94 0.48 -0.49 -7.16
CA THR A 94 -0.55 -1.07 -6.31
C THR A 94 -0.02 -2.27 -5.54
N ALA A 95 -0.21 -2.26 -4.21
CA ALA A 95 -0.05 -3.43 -3.36
C ALA A 95 -1.39 -4.12 -3.12
N SER A 96 -1.37 -5.43 -2.92
CA SER A 96 -2.43 -6.17 -2.25
C SER A 96 -1.84 -7.02 -1.13
N TRP A 97 -2.61 -7.96 -0.61
CA TRP A 97 -2.16 -8.86 0.42
C TRP A 97 -2.71 -10.27 0.21
N TYR A 98 -2.04 -11.26 0.76
CA TYR A 98 -2.42 -12.65 0.76
C TYR A 98 -2.54 -13.17 2.19
N GLY A 99 -3.52 -14.02 2.42
CA GLY A 99 -3.96 -14.37 3.76
C GLY A 99 -3.98 -15.87 4.04
N LYS A 100 -5.05 -16.31 4.69
CA LYS A 100 -5.25 -17.66 5.21
C LYS A 100 -5.09 -18.76 4.15
N LYS A 101 -5.48 -18.53 2.90
CA LYS A 101 -5.37 -19.51 1.81
C LYS A 101 -3.93 -19.99 1.58
N PHE A 102 -2.96 -19.11 1.78
CA PHE A 102 -1.54 -19.38 1.57
C PHE A 102 -0.80 -19.70 2.87
N HIS A 103 -1.38 -19.41 4.01
CA HIS A 103 -0.78 -19.67 5.33
C HIS A 103 -0.41 -21.15 5.49
N GLY A 104 0.82 -21.42 5.94
CA GLY A 104 1.36 -22.77 6.08
C GLY A 104 1.87 -23.41 4.78
N ARG A 105 1.77 -22.73 3.62
CA ARG A 105 2.32 -23.21 2.34
C ARG A 105 3.75 -22.73 2.16
N LYS A 106 4.50 -23.44 1.29
CA LYS A 106 5.87 -23.03 0.94
C LYS A 106 5.85 -21.82 0.01
N THR A 107 6.70 -20.87 0.32
CA THR A 107 7.04 -19.72 -0.52
C THR A 107 8.05 -20.10 -1.61
N ALA A 108 8.33 -19.19 -2.55
CA ALA A 108 9.26 -19.43 -3.63
C ALA A 108 10.71 -19.73 -3.17
N ASN A 109 11.13 -19.22 -2.02
CA ASN A 109 12.43 -19.57 -1.44
C ASN A 109 12.42 -20.81 -0.55
N GLY A 110 11.24 -21.50 -0.44
CA GLY A 110 11.09 -22.76 0.29
C GLY A 110 10.68 -22.63 1.76
N GLU A 111 10.58 -21.42 2.29
CA GLU A 111 10.09 -21.15 3.64
C GLU A 111 8.58 -21.41 3.77
N ILE A 112 8.10 -21.59 4.98
CA ILE A 112 6.67 -21.67 5.23
C ILE A 112 6.11 -20.25 5.37
N TYR A 113 5.10 -19.94 4.57
CA TYR A 113 4.42 -18.65 4.65
C TYR A 113 3.64 -18.52 5.97
N ASP A 114 4.00 -17.50 6.73
CA ASP A 114 3.24 -17.07 7.89
C ASP A 114 2.60 -15.70 7.61
N MET A 115 1.26 -15.66 7.57
CA MET A 115 0.51 -14.42 7.32
C MET A 115 0.68 -13.37 8.44
N TYR A 116 1.18 -13.76 9.60
CA TYR A 116 1.45 -12.89 10.75
C TYR A 116 2.93 -12.48 10.86
N ALA A 117 3.79 -12.89 9.94
CA ALA A 117 5.16 -12.40 9.82
C ALA A 117 5.24 -11.18 8.89
N MET A 118 6.22 -10.29 9.13
CA MET A 118 6.45 -9.11 8.28
C MET A 118 7.17 -9.51 6.98
N THR A 119 6.41 -10.13 6.06
CA THR A 119 6.93 -10.64 4.77
C THR A 119 6.10 -10.13 3.60
N ALA A 120 6.64 -10.30 2.38
CA ALA A 120 5.96 -9.97 1.14
C ALA A 120 6.46 -10.81 -0.04
N ALA A 121 5.65 -10.87 -1.10
CA ALA A 121 6.00 -11.41 -2.40
C ALA A 121 6.29 -10.28 -3.39
N HIS A 122 7.40 -10.39 -4.13
CA HIS A 122 7.78 -9.45 -5.17
C HIS A 122 8.30 -10.18 -6.42
N PRO A 123 7.96 -9.72 -7.66
CA PRO A 123 8.34 -10.46 -8.85
C PRO A 123 9.85 -10.46 -9.12
N THR A 124 10.59 -9.41 -8.80
CA THR A 124 11.99 -9.25 -9.23
C THR A 124 13.00 -8.98 -8.12
N LEU A 125 12.60 -8.54 -6.93
CA LEU A 125 13.55 -8.35 -5.84
C LEU A 125 14.24 -9.67 -5.48
N PRO A 126 15.50 -9.66 -5.03
CA PRO A 126 16.23 -10.87 -4.61
C PRO A 126 15.48 -11.66 -3.53
N LEU A 127 15.63 -12.97 -3.51
CA LEU A 127 15.06 -13.82 -2.46
C LEU A 127 16.16 -14.58 -1.70
N PRO A 128 16.20 -14.41 -0.36
CA PRO A 128 15.52 -13.41 0.43
C PRO A 128 16.15 -12.02 0.32
N SER A 129 15.37 -10.95 0.51
CA SER A 129 15.85 -9.56 0.62
C SER A 129 14.90 -8.75 1.49
N TYR A 130 15.11 -7.44 1.59
CA TYR A 130 14.28 -6.55 2.39
C TYR A 130 13.84 -5.34 1.58
N ALA A 131 12.65 -4.82 1.91
CA ALA A 131 12.14 -3.61 1.31
C ALA A 131 11.40 -2.76 2.35
N LYS A 132 11.54 -1.44 2.26
CA LYS A 132 10.64 -0.47 2.89
C LYS A 132 9.43 -0.30 1.97
N VAL A 133 8.24 -0.46 2.53
CA VAL A 133 6.99 -0.25 1.82
C VAL A 133 6.27 0.90 2.50
N THR A 134 6.08 1.98 1.77
CA THR A 134 5.44 3.20 2.27
C THR A 134 4.08 3.37 1.60
N ARG A 135 3.06 3.68 2.38
CA ARG A 135 1.77 4.13 1.89
C ARG A 135 1.78 5.66 1.79
N PRO A 136 1.93 6.26 0.59
CA PRO A 136 2.15 7.70 0.47
C PRO A 136 1.03 8.54 1.05
N ARG A 137 -0.21 8.04 0.95
CA ARG A 137 -1.41 8.75 1.44
C ARG A 137 -1.40 9.02 2.95
N THR A 138 -0.79 8.12 3.73
CA THR A 138 -0.78 8.21 5.21
C THR A 138 0.61 8.47 5.77
N GLY A 139 1.66 8.38 4.94
CA GLY A 139 3.05 8.42 5.37
C GLY A 139 3.51 7.16 6.13
N GLN A 140 2.58 6.23 6.43
CA GLN A 140 2.91 4.99 7.12
C GLN A 140 3.86 4.15 6.30
N SER A 141 4.88 3.59 6.96
CA SER A 141 5.83 2.68 6.32
C SER A 141 6.03 1.42 7.17
N VAL A 142 6.42 0.35 6.50
CA VAL A 142 6.82 -0.91 7.12
C VAL A 142 8.06 -1.46 6.44
N ILE A 143 8.88 -2.22 7.16
CA ILE A 143 9.95 -3.00 6.58
C ILE A 143 9.48 -4.46 6.51
N VAL A 144 9.55 -5.04 5.32
CA VAL A 144 9.15 -6.42 5.04
C VAL A 144 10.34 -7.21 4.50
N ARG A 145 10.36 -8.51 4.79
CA ARG A 145 11.28 -9.46 4.19
C ARG A 145 10.63 -10.07 2.94
N ILE A 146 11.29 -9.94 1.81
CA ILE A 146 10.84 -10.50 0.54
C ILE A 146 11.29 -11.95 0.46
N ASN A 147 10.37 -12.89 0.58
CA ASN A 147 10.66 -14.32 0.59
C ASN A 147 9.81 -15.13 -0.40
N ASP A 148 8.99 -14.45 -1.21
CA ASP A 148 8.12 -15.09 -2.18
C ASP A 148 8.09 -14.37 -3.53
N ARG A 149 7.58 -15.06 -4.57
CA ARG A 149 7.40 -14.54 -5.93
C ARG A 149 5.93 -14.24 -6.21
N GLY A 150 5.68 -13.13 -6.86
CA GLY A 150 4.40 -12.55 -7.21
C GLY A 150 4.38 -11.06 -6.93
N PRO A 151 3.29 -10.37 -7.23
CA PRO A 151 2.09 -10.81 -7.94
C PRO A 151 2.34 -11.07 -9.44
N PHE A 152 1.51 -11.96 -10.02
CA PHE A 152 1.57 -12.27 -11.46
C PHE A 152 0.30 -11.84 -12.19
N HIS A 153 -0.72 -11.42 -11.47
CA HIS A 153 -2.00 -10.93 -11.98
C HIS A 153 -2.19 -9.46 -11.65
N SER A 154 -2.92 -8.75 -12.50
CA SER A 154 -3.21 -7.32 -12.35
C SER A 154 -1.94 -6.45 -12.41
N ASN A 155 -2.07 -5.14 -12.34
CA ASN A 155 -0.93 -4.22 -12.33
C ASN A 155 -0.33 -4.02 -10.93
N ARG A 156 -0.39 -5.05 -10.09
CA ARG A 156 0.20 -5.02 -8.75
C ARG A 156 1.71 -5.21 -8.81
N ILE A 157 2.40 -4.55 -7.90
CA ILE A 157 3.87 -4.63 -7.80
C ILE A 157 4.35 -5.46 -6.61
N ILE A 158 3.53 -5.62 -5.58
CA ILE A 158 3.87 -6.34 -4.35
C ILE A 158 2.61 -6.93 -3.72
N ASP A 159 2.71 -8.13 -3.16
CA ASP A 159 1.69 -8.70 -2.29
C ASP A 159 2.25 -8.81 -0.87
N LEU A 160 1.58 -8.16 0.07
CA LEU A 160 2.00 -8.08 1.47
C LEU A 160 1.43 -9.24 2.28
N SER A 161 2.10 -9.64 3.36
CA SER A 161 1.47 -10.47 4.38
C SER A 161 0.28 -9.74 5.02
N TYR A 162 -0.61 -10.48 5.65
CA TYR A 162 -1.76 -9.91 6.35
C TYR A 162 -1.36 -8.84 7.37
N VAL A 163 -0.34 -9.12 8.20
CA VAL A 163 0.09 -8.15 9.21
C VAL A 163 0.74 -6.91 8.59
N ALA A 164 1.55 -7.05 7.55
CA ALA A 164 2.15 -5.91 6.87
C ALA A 164 1.07 -5.00 6.23
N ALA A 165 0.08 -5.62 5.59
CA ALA A 165 -1.07 -4.90 5.05
C ALA A 165 -1.93 -4.24 6.14
N ALA A 166 -2.11 -4.89 7.30
CA ALA A 166 -2.83 -4.32 8.44
C ALA A 166 -2.15 -3.04 8.96
N LYS A 167 -0.81 -3.08 9.13
CA LYS A 167 -0.03 -1.93 9.58
C LYS A 167 -0.09 -0.75 8.59
N LEU A 168 -0.23 -1.01 7.29
CA LEU A 168 -0.42 0.00 6.26
C LEU A 168 -1.89 0.40 6.03
N GLY A 169 -2.84 -0.18 6.79
CA GLY A 169 -4.27 0.09 6.63
C GLY A 169 -4.85 -0.39 5.30
N LEU A 170 -4.29 -1.47 4.72
CA LEU A 170 -4.70 -2.03 3.43
C LEU A 170 -5.67 -3.22 3.54
N ILE A 171 -6.03 -3.67 4.74
CA ILE A 171 -6.92 -4.83 4.92
C ILE A 171 -8.33 -4.52 4.39
N ALA A 172 -8.93 -3.43 4.85
CA ALA A 172 -10.32 -3.09 4.49
C ALA A 172 -10.49 -2.77 3.00
N PRO A 173 -9.62 -1.95 2.35
CA PRO A 173 -9.71 -1.72 0.92
C PRO A 173 -9.23 -2.91 0.07
N GLY A 174 -8.51 -3.88 0.63
CA GLY A 174 -7.95 -5.03 -0.06
C GLY A 174 -6.68 -4.74 -0.88
N SER A 175 -6.50 -3.51 -1.31
CA SER A 175 -5.35 -3.04 -2.08
C SER A 175 -5.16 -1.53 -1.91
N GLY A 176 -4.04 -1.01 -2.35
CA GLY A 176 -3.77 0.43 -2.32
C GLY A 176 -2.41 0.81 -2.89
N SER A 177 -2.23 2.09 -3.16
CA SER A 177 -0.98 2.61 -3.68
C SER A 177 0.11 2.59 -2.63
N VAL A 178 1.29 2.12 -3.03
CA VAL A 178 2.50 2.06 -2.20
C VAL A 178 3.74 2.44 -3.00
N ILE A 179 4.78 2.85 -2.28
CA ILE A 179 6.15 2.94 -2.79
C ILE A 179 6.92 1.77 -2.18
N VAL A 180 7.58 0.99 -3.02
CA VAL A 180 8.47 -0.11 -2.63
C VAL A 180 9.91 0.32 -2.89
N GLU A 181 10.74 0.31 -1.86
CA GLU A 181 12.16 0.67 -1.91
C GLU A 181 12.99 -0.50 -1.39
N ALA A 182 13.87 -1.05 -2.23
CA ALA A 182 14.76 -2.12 -1.77
C ALA A 182 15.74 -1.60 -0.72
N ILE A 183 15.99 -2.40 0.30
CA ILE A 183 17.08 -2.19 1.25
C ILE A 183 18.23 -3.07 0.78
N THR A 184 19.26 -2.45 0.18
CA THR A 184 20.40 -3.14 -0.37
C THR A 184 21.33 -3.67 0.74
N HIS A 185 22.25 -4.58 0.39
CA HIS A 185 23.28 -4.99 1.32
C HIS A 185 24.17 -3.83 1.78
N ASP A 186 24.41 -2.83 0.89
CA ASP A 186 25.14 -1.62 1.25
C ASP A 186 24.36 -0.74 2.22
N ASP A 187 23.05 -0.66 2.10
CA ASP A 187 22.21 0.04 3.08
C ASP A 187 22.24 -0.66 4.44
N ILE A 188 22.22 -2.00 4.44
CA ILE A 188 22.32 -2.79 5.66
C ILE A 188 23.67 -2.59 6.35
N ARG A 189 24.80 -2.68 5.61
CA ARG A 189 26.14 -2.46 6.14
C ARG A 189 26.33 -1.06 6.72
N ALA A 190 25.71 -0.07 6.09
CA ALA A 190 25.80 1.33 6.48
C ALA A 190 24.72 1.77 7.48
N GLY A 191 23.77 0.88 7.84
CA GLY A 191 22.65 1.24 8.71
C GLY A 191 21.70 2.29 8.13
N ARG A 192 21.64 2.43 6.79
CA ARG A 192 20.85 3.45 6.08
C ARG A 192 19.37 3.08 5.90
N TYR A 193 18.82 2.28 6.76
CA TYR A 193 17.37 2.01 6.76
C TYR A 193 16.75 2.54 8.05
N VAL A 194 15.75 3.38 7.92
CA VAL A 194 15.03 3.94 9.06
C VAL A 194 13.79 3.07 9.31
N ASP A 195 13.68 2.56 10.52
CA ASP A 195 12.47 1.92 11.00
C ASP A 195 11.63 2.96 11.76
N ASP A 196 10.74 3.63 11.04
CA ASP A 196 9.87 4.67 11.58
C ASP A 196 8.90 4.13 12.67
N THR A 197 8.91 2.83 12.94
CA THR A 197 8.10 2.20 14.00
C THR A 197 8.86 1.99 15.31
N THR A 198 10.17 2.25 15.32
CA THR A 198 10.91 2.29 16.59
C THR A 198 10.42 3.53 17.35
N PRO A 199 9.94 3.41 18.59
CA PRO A 199 9.62 4.59 19.40
C PRO A 199 10.87 5.48 19.43
N GLU A 200 10.71 6.72 19.02
CA GLU A 200 11.75 7.75 19.13
C GLU A 200 12.26 7.69 20.57
N GLN A 201 13.51 7.27 20.75
CA GLN A 201 14.15 7.32 22.06
C GLN A 201 14.12 8.79 22.44
N THR A 202 13.33 9.11 23.45
CA THR A 202 13.22 10.47 23.93
C THR A 202 14.61 10.95 24.38
N PRO A 203 14.91 12.25 24.31
CA PRO A 203 16.18 12.81 24.80
C PRO A 203 16.51 12.39 26.24
N GLU A 204 15.51 11.99 27.02
CA GLU A 204 15.67 11.46 28.39
C GLU A 204 16.30 10.06 28.41
N ASP A 205 15.93 9.15 27.48
CA ASP A 205 16.56 7.82 27.37
C ASP A 205 18.01 7.91 26.91
N LEU A 206 18.31 8.87 26.01
CA LEU A 206 19.68 9.12 25.57
C LEU A 206 20.52 9.73 26.71
N GLY A 207 19.91 10.56 27.55
CA GLY A 207 20.53 11.13 28.74
C GLY A 207 20.91 10.05 29.77
N GLN A 208 20.05 9.06 30.01
CA GLN A 208 20.34 7.93 30.92
C GLN A 208 21.43 7.02 30.38
N PHE A 209 21.41 6.71 29.08
CA PHE A 209 22.45 5.87 28.46
C PHE A 209 23.82 6.57 28.44
N LEU A 210 23.88 7.88 28.22
CA LEU A 210 25.12 8.66 28.29
C LEU A 210 25.62 8.84 29.73
N ALA A 211 24.72 8.86 30.71
CA ALA A 211 25.09 8.90 32.13
C ALA A 211 25.74 7.59 32.62
N GLU A 212 25.32 6.42 32.07
CA GLU A 212 25.92 5.13 32.37
C GLU A 212 27.30 4.93 31.72
N LEU A 213 27.61 5.67 30.64
CA LEU A 213 28.90 5.57 29.92
C LEU A 213 29.95 6.57 30.41
N SER A 214 29.66 7.40 31.42
CA SER A 214 30.62 8.37 31.94
C SER A 214 31.56 7.77 32.97
N PRO A 215 32.86 7.61 32.69
CA PRO A 215 33.85 7.36 33.72
C PRO A 215 34.07 8.64 34.53
N SER A 216 34.06 8.47 35.84
CA SER A 216 34.23 9.52 36.85
C SER A 216 35.45 10.40 36.63
N LYS A 217 35.20 11.72 36.79
CA LYS A 217 36.07 12.80 37.25
C LYS A 217 37.48 12.99 36.66
N THR A 218 37.63 14.08 35.96
CA THR A 218 38.72 15.02 36.26
C THR A 218 38.31 16.43 35.76
N GLU A 219 38.40 17.38 36.67
CA GLU A 219 38.13 18.82 36.48
C GLU A 219 39.17 19.42 35.52
N SER A 220 38.73 20.30 34.62
CA SER A 220 39.51 21.45 34.20
C SER A 220 38.60 22.51 33.58
N ASN A 221 38.60 23.65 34.22
CA ASN A 221 38.05 24.93 33.80
C ASN A 221 38.56 25.39 32.44
N LEU A 222 37.65 25.71 31.54
CA LEU A 222 37.87 26.72 30.51
C LEU A 222 36.52 27.37 30.18
N GLY A 223 36.37 28.60 30.61
CA GLY A 223 35.21 29.44 30.33
C GLY A 223 35.12 29.78 28.87
N LEU A 224 33.95 29.49 28.32
CA LEU A 224 33.49 30.05 27.05
C LEU A 224 32.03 30.43 27.23
N GLU A 225 31.82 31.72 27.22
CA GLU A 225 30.53 32.40 27.30
C GLU A 225 29.75 32.12 26.00
N ILE A 226 28.69 31.30 26.06
CA ILE A 226 27.80 31.05 24.92
C ILE A 226 26.55 31.92 25.08
N ARG A 227 26.49 32.94 24.22
CA ARG A 227 25.34 33.82 24.03
C ARG A 227 24.21 33.05 23.34
N PRO A 228 22.95 33.11 23.81
CA PRO A 228 21.86 32.43 23.15
C PRO A 228 21.51 33.11 21.80
N PRO A 229 21.21 32.34 20.74
CA PRO A 229 20.66 32.93 19.54
C PRO A 229 19.15 33.16 19.66
N ALA A 230 18.75 34.27 19.08
CA ALA A 230 17.38 34.76 19.01
C ALA A 230 16.44 33.84 18.18
N ASP A 231 15.14 33.97 18.45
CA ASP A 231 13.98 33.33 17.88
C ASP A 231 14.07 32.82 16.43
N PRO A 232 13.61 31.60 16.14
CA PRO A 232 13.39 31.14 14.79
C PRO A 232 11.92 31.28 14.38
N ALA A 233 11.47 32.47 14.06
CA ALA A 233 10.33 32.66 13.17
C ALA A 233 10.86 32.87 11.76
N THR A 234 11.36 31.82 11.11
CA THR A 234 11.69 31.89 9.68
C THR A 234 10.94 30.76 8.97
N GLN A 235 9.93 31.20 8.25
CA GLN A 235 9.15 30.48 7.27
C GLN A 235 10.05 29.59 6.39
N LEU A 236 9.72 28.29 6.33
CA LEU A 236 10.24 27.37 5.34
C LEU A 236 9.79 27.84 3.94
N ARG A 237 10.65 28.57 3.26
CA ARG A 237 10.54 28.75 1.81
C ARG A 237 10.87 27.42 1.14
N PRO A 238 10.09 26.95 0.14
CA PRO A 238 10.47 25.80 -0.65
C PRO A 238 11.78 26.11 -1.37
N ILE A 239 12.78 25.24 -1.22
CA ILE A 239 14.00 25.29 -2.01
C ILE A 239 13.62 25.00 -3.45
N ALA A 240 13.70 26.02 -4.32
CA ALA A 240 13.60 25.87 -5.76
C ALA A 240 14.76 24.97 -6.23
N GLY A 241 14.44 23.67 -6.41
CA GLY A 241 15.35 22.71 -7.05
C GLY A 241 15.39 22.95 -8.54
N ASN A 242 16.58 22.89 -9.09
CA ASN A 242 17.01 22.94 -10.48
C ASN A 242 15.88 22.75 -11.51
N GLY A 243 15.64 23.79 -12.28
CA GLY A 243 14.77 24.08 -13.41
C GLY A 243 14.27 23.00 -14.37
N LEU A 244 13.87 21.84 -13.89
CA LEU A 244 13.08 20.89 -14.68
C LEU A 244 11.61 21.29 -14.59
N PRO A 245 10.90 21.35 -15.73
CA PRO A 245 9.49 21.69 -15.73
C PRO A 245 8.69 20.68 -14.91
N LEU A 246 7.92 21.19 -13.94
CA LEU A 246 7.03 20.37 -13.13
C LEU A 246 5.79 20.00 -13.93
N VAL A 247 5.43 18.72 -13.94
CA VAL A 247 4.28 18.19 -14.68
C VAL A 247 3.15 17.90 -13.71
N PHE A 248 1.94 18.37 -14.05
CA PHE A 248 0.71 18.15 -13.26
C PHE A 248 -0.40 17.58 -14.16
N LEU A 249 -1.36 16.90 -13.55
CA LEU A 249 -2.65 16.58 -14.15
C LEU A 249 -3.67 17.63 -13.72
N GLN A 250 -4.33 18.28 -14.66
CA GLN A 250 -5.37 19.28 -14.40
C GLN A 250 -6.74 18.72 -14.74
N PHE A 251 -7.64 18.71 -13.77
CA PHE A 251 -9.01 18.20 -13.88
C PHE A 251 -10.03 19.30 -14.23
N GLY A 252 -9.69 20.55 -13.97
CA GLY A 252 -10.55 21.67 -14.29
C GLY A 252 -9.99 23.02 -13.85
N ALA A 253 -10.66 24.09 -14.29
CA ALA A 253 -10.39 25.45 -13.85
C ALA A 253 -11.72 26.19 -13.66
N TYR A 254 -11.93 26.82 -12.53
CA TYR A 254 -13.19 27.43 -12.11
C TYR A 254 -12.97 28.86 -11.65
N ARG A 255 -13.94 29.72 -11.89
CA ARG A 255 -13.96 31.09 -11.31
C ARG A 255 -14.43 31.09 -9.87
N ASN A 256 -15.17 30.08 -9.45
CA ASN A 256 -15.68 29.91 -8.09
C ASN A 256 -14.80 28.93 -7.30
N ALA A 257 -14.27 29.40 -6.19
CA ALA A 257 -13.44 28.57 -5.29
C ALA A 257 -14.21 27.38 -4.73
N GLN A 258 -15.52 27.53 -4.43
CA GLN A 258 -16.37 26.47 -3.91
C GLN A 258 -16.47 25.30 -4.91
N SER A 259 -16.72 25.58 -6.19
CA SER A 259 -16.79 24.55 -7.24
C SER A 259 -15.45 23.84 -7.44
N ALA A 260 -14.33 24.55 -7.30
CA ALA A 260 -13.00 23.93 -7.34
C ALA A 260 -12.78 22.99 -6.14
N THR A 261 -13.24 23.39 -4.94
CA THR A 261 -13.15 22.60 -3.72
C THR A 261 -13.96 21.30 -3.82
N GLU A 262 -15.18 21.41 -4.32
CA GLU A 262 -16.06 20.26 -4.53
C GLU A 262 -15.47 19.26 -5.52
N LEU A 263 -14.93 19.76 -6.66
CA LEU A 263 -14.25 18.89 -7.61
C LEU A 263 -13.00 18.26 -7.02
N ALA A 264 -12.15 19.01 -6.30
CA ALA A 264 -10.95 18.46 -5.66
C ALA A 264 -11.33 17.33 -4.66
N ALA A 265 -12.36 17.53 -3.84
CA ALA A 265 -12.85 16.52 -2.92
C ALA A 265 -13.39 15.27 -3.65
N GLN A 266 -14.13 15.48 -4.75
CA GLN A 266 -14.63 14.38 -5.58
C GLN A 266 -13.49 13.58 -6.22
N ILE A 267 -12.49 14.26 -6.82
CA ILE A 267 -11.32 13.63 -7.39
C ILE A 267 -10.55 12.84 -6.33
N ASN A 268 -10.31 13.41 -5.15
CA ASN A 268 -9.60 12.72 -4.07
C ASN A 268 -10.35 11.48 -3.58
N LYS A 269 -11.68 11.50 -3.61
CA LYS A 269 -12.50 10.34 -3.29
C LYS A 269 -12.40 9.25 -4.38
N ASP A 270 -12.50 9.62 -5.65
CA ASP A 270 -12.58 8.68 -6.77
C ASP A 270 -11.19 8.15 -7.17
N VAL A 271 -10.16 9.00 -7.09
CA VAL A 271 -8.80 8.74 -7.57
C VAL A 271 -7.85 8.36 -6.45
N GLY A 272 -8.17 8.63 -5.18
CA GLY A 272 -7.27 8.40 -4.05
C GLY A 272 -6.83 6.94 -3.84
N ALA A 273 -7.47 5.97 -4.51
CA ALA A 273 -7.02 4.57 -4.57
C ALA A 273 -6.09 4.29 -5.76
N LEU A 274 -6.04 5.16 -6.76
CA LEU A 274 -5.32 4.99 -8.03
C LEU A 274 -3.99 5.74 -8.05
N ASP A 275 -3.94 6.91 -7.41
CA ASP A 275 -2.71 7.71 -7.25
C ASP A 275 -2.61 8.21 -5.80
N TYR A 276 -1.38 8.33 -5.31
CA TYR A 276 -1.09 8.79 -3.95
C TYR A 276 -1.11 10.31 -3.81
N ARG A 277 -1.15 11.03 -4.93
CA ARG A 277 -1.17 12.51 -4.95
C ARG A 277 -2.61 12.96 -4.80
N ASP A 278 -2.81 13.92 -3.92
CA ASP A 278 -4.12 14.55 -3.78
C ASP A 278 -4.31 15.66 -4.82
N ALA A 279 -5.53 15.75 -5.33
CA ALA A 279 -5.94 16.91 -6.09
C ALA A 279 -6.03 18.12 -5.16
N HIS A 280 -5.37 19.21 -5.52
CA HIS A 280 -5.33 20.45 -4.78
C HIS A 280 -5.75 21.62 -5.66
N ILE A 281 -6.10 22.73 -5.03
CA ILE A 281 -6.53 23.95 -5.73
C ILE A 281 -5.34 24.88 -5.85
N GLU A 282 -5.08 25.31 -7.07
CA GLU A 282 -4.03 26.26 -7.39
C GLU A 282 -4.64 27.54 -7.95
N PRO A 283 -4.51 28.68 -7.25
CA PRO A 283 -4.93 29.98 -7.77
C PRO A 283 -4.11 30.38 -9.00
N ALA A 284 -4.79 30.82 -10.07
CA ALA A 284 -4.16 31.25 -11.31
C ALA A 284 -4.93 32.43 -11.91
N GLY A 285 -4.62 33.66 -11.47
CA GLY A 285 -5.38 34.86 -11.78
C GLY A 285 -6.82 34.75 -11.23
N ASP A 286 -7.82 34.94 -12.07
CA ASP A 286 -9.25 34.85 -11.69
C ASP A 286 -9.80 33.41 -11.68
N LEU A 287 -8.93 32.42 -11.82
CA LEU A 287 -9.32 31.01 -11.87
C LEU A 287 -8.69 30.20 -10.73
N PHE A 288 -9.44 29.21 -10.29
CA PHE A 288 -9.01 28.16 -9.36
C PHE A 288 -8.84 26.87 -10.16
N ARG A 289 -7.60 26.40 -10.33
CA ARG A 289 -7.28 25.17 -11.07
C ARG A 289 -7.24 24.00 -10.09
N VAL A 290 -7.90 22.90 -10.44
CA VAL A 290 -7.81 21.63 -9.69
C VAL A 290 -6.74 20.80 -10.34
N GLN A 291 -5.64 20.58 -9.65
CA GLN A 291 -4.44 19.91 -10.16
C GLN A 291 -3.96 18.83 -9.21
N MET A 292 -3.36 17.78 -9.77
CA MET A 292 -2.71 16.67 -9.04
C MET A 292 -1.26 16.56 -9.50
N GLY A 293 -0.34 16.35 -8.60
CA GLY A 293 1.10 16.29 -8.89
C GLY A 293 1.94 17.01 -7.83
N PRO A 294 3.23 17.31 -8.10
CA PRO A 294 3.91 17.15 -9.40
C PRO A 294 4.30 15.71 -9.73
N TYR A 295 4.41 15.41 -11.02
CA TYR A 295 4.91 14.15 -11.55
C TYR A 295 6.36 14.29 -11.97
N ALA A 296 7.16 13.22 -11.79
CA ALA A 296 8.58 13.23 -12.12
C ALA A 296 8.85 13.31 -13.63
N SER A 297 7.87 12.92 -14.46
CA SER A 297 7.98 13.00 -15.92
C SER A 297 6.61 13.11 -16.58
N ARG A 298 6.62 13.60 -17.84
CA ARG A 298 5.44 13.62 -18.70
C ARG A 298 4.89 12.21 -18.96
N ALA A 299 5.77 11.23 -19.10
CA ALA A 299 5.38 9.83 -19.32
C ALA A 299 4.63 9.25 -18.10
N GLU A 300 5.13 9.52 -16.90
CA GLU A 300 4.44 9.13 -15.66
C GLU A 300 3.05 9.75 -15.57
N ALA A 301 2.95 11.08 -15.80
CA ALA A 301 1.67 11.78 -15.75
C ALA A 301 0.65 11.23 -16.77
N LEU A 302 1.09 10.90 -18.00
CA LEU A 302 0.22 10.31 -19.02
C LEU A 302 -0.27 8.91 -18.63
N THR A 303 0.61 8.09 -18.06
CA THR A 303 0.23 6.74 -17.57
C THR A 303 -0.82 6.84 -16.48
N VAL A 304 -0.63 7.74 -15.51
CA VAL A 304 -1.60 7.98 -14.44
C VAL A 304 -2.90 8.54 -15.00
N ALA A 305 -2.85 9.47 -15.93
CA ALA A 305 -4.04 10.02 -16.58
C ALA A 305 -4.90 8.95 -17.27
N GLN A 306 -4.26 8.00 -17.98
CA GLN A 306 -4.96 6.87 -18.61
C GLN A 306 -5.63 5.94 -17.58
N VAL A 307 -4.96 5.65 -16.48
CA VAL A 307 -5.54 4.84 -15.39
C VAL A 307 -6.74 5.56 -14.77
N ILE A 308 -6.61 6.85 -14.47
CA ILE A 308 -7.70 7.64 -13.91
C ILE A 308 -8.90 7.67 -14.89
N GLU A 309 -8.66 7.91 -16.18
CA GLU A 309 -9.73 7.93 -17.17
C GLU A 309 -10.44 6.57 -17.29
N SER A 310 -9.69 5.46 -17.31
CA SER A 310 -10.27 4.11 -17.43
C SER A 310 -11.07 3.69 -16.21
N GLU A 311 -10.64 4.06 -15.01
CA GLU A 311 -11.24 3.57 -13.76
C GLU A 311 -12.34 4.51 -13.21
N THR A 312 -12.26 5.82 -13.50
CA THR A 312 -13.16 6.81 -12.91
C THR A 312 -13.96 7.62 -13.94
N GLY A 313 -13.55 7.59 -15.21
CA GLY A 313 -14.12 8.40 -16.26
C GLY A 313 -13.67 9.88 -16.24
N HIS A 314 -12.86 10.29 -15.25
CA HIS A 314 -12.28 11.62 -15.24
C HIS A 314 -11.17 11.76 -16.29
N LYS A 315 -11.19 12.86 -17.06
CA LYS A 315 -10.23 13.10 -18.15
C LYS A 315 -9.31 14.28 -17.81
N PRO A 316 -8.24 14.06 -17.06
CA PRO A 316 -7.30 15.12 -16.77
C PRO A 316 -6.47 15.49 -18.00
N THR A 317 -6.05 16.75 -18.05
CA THR A 317 -5.11 17.26 -19.06
C THR A 317 -3.74 17.51 -18.43
N LEU A 318 -2.68 17.42 -19.24
CA LEU A 318 -1.33 17.75 -18.77
C LEU A 318 -1.16 19.26 -18.61
N ALA A 319 -0.64 19.67 -17.46
CA ALA A 319 -0.19 21.04 -17.19
C ALA A 319 1.31 21.01 -16.84
N VAL A 320 2.11 21.84 -17.48
CA VAL A 320 3.57 21.95 -17.28
C VAL A 320 3.86 23.36 -16.77
N ARG A 321 4.72 23.47 -15.75
CA ARG A 321 5.14 24.74 -15.15
C ARG A 321 6.66 24.84 -15.06
#